data_4dfe8643871621b3782ae035d3d16c42
#
_entry.id   4dfe8643871621b3782ae035d3d16c42
#
_cell.length_a   1.000
_cell.length_b   1.000
_cell.length_c   1.000
_cell.angle_alpha   90.00
_cell.angle_beta   90.00
_cell.angle_gamma   90.00
#
_symmetry.space_group_name_H-M   'P 1'
#
loop_
_entity.id
_entity.type
_entity.pdbx_description
1 polymer ?
#
loop_
_entity_poly.entity_id
_entity_poly.type
_entity_poly.pdbx_seq_one_letter_code
_entity_poly.pdbx_strand_id
1 'polypeptide(L)'
;DLPIYVGIDISSLSFRFKSLYEVIRDCNIVIEELKERDTDFGKKLLATAYTIRGVCYYTLMRNYCEPYDKNNADKMLGVPIVKVFDMEGTPERSNLKETADFVVENLKQAISLNQTDQHYRFYVDVSKAYLARTYFWVQEWELAASTAKEVLDKYPLISGEAYKEMIQTEVKQLGNVLIR
;
A
#
# COMPACT_ATOMS: atom_id res chain seq x y z
N ASP A 1 20.59 22.72 15.72
CA ASP A 1 19.29 22.35 16.27
C ASP A 1 19.06 20.88 16.01
N LEU A 2 19.20 20.07 17.07
CA LEU A 2 18.79 18.69 17.02
C LEU A 2 17.28 18.64 16.79
N PRO A 3 16.79 17.77 15.89
CA PRO A 3 15.37 17.67 15.70
C PRO A 3 14.69 17.31 17.02
N ILE A 4 13.66 18.07 17.35
CA ILE A 4 12.84 17.97 18.58
C ILE A 4 12.25 16.55 18.81
N TYR A 5 12.48 15.65 17.85
CA TYR A 5 11.91 14.31 17.83
C TYR A 5 12.79 13.22 18.43
N VAL A 6 14.00 13.54 18.90
CA VAL A 6 14.83 12.56 19.61
C VAL A 6 14.24 12.33 21.00
N GLY A 7 13.59 11.20 21.17
CA GLY A 7 12.96 10.80 22.43
C GLY A 7 11.47 11.10 22.55
N ILE A 8 10.87 11.77 21.55
CA ILE A 8 9.42 11.92 21.48
C ILE A 8 8.85 10.71 20.72
N ASP A 9 8.26 9.83 21.49
CA ASP A 9 7.25 8.90 21.02
C ASP A 9 7.70 7.73 20.16
N ILE A 10 8.75 7.03 20.60
CA ILE A 10 9.00 5.64 20.18
C ILE A 10 7.74 4.77 20.42
N SER A 11 6.92 5.12 21.43
CA SER A 11 5.65 4.46 21.70
C SER A 11 4.66 4.62 20.55
N SER A 12 4.59 5.78 19.89
CA SER A 12 3.71 6.00 18.73
C SER A 12 4.16 5.24 17.49
N LEU A 13 5.45 5.07 17.28
CA LEU A 13 6.00 4.23 16.21
C LEU A 13 5.69 2.76 16.44
N SER A 14 5.86 2.30 17.67
CA SER A 14 5.52 0.94 18.10
C SER A 14 4.02 0.66 17.97
N PHE A 15 3.17 1.60 18.35
CA PHE A 15 1.72 1.52 18.17
C PHE A 15 1.32 1.39 16.71
N ARG A 16 1.87 2.21 15.82
CA ARG A 16 1.59 2.12 14.37
C ARG A 16 2.05 0.80 13.76
N PHE A 17 3.21 0.30 14.16
CA PHE A 17 3.70 -1.00 13.71
C PHE A 17 2.70 -2.11 14.07
N LYS A 18 2.30 -2.17 15.33
CA LYS A 18 1.31 -3.15 15.82
C LYS A 18 -0.02 -3.02 15.08
N SER A 19 -0.56 -1.81 14.95
CA SER A 19 -1.83 -1.57 14.27
C SER A 19 -1.82 -2.00 12.81
N LEU A 20 -0.68 -1.81 12.10
CA LEU A 20 -0.55 -2.29 10.72
C LEU A 20 -0.60 -3.82 10.65
N TYR A 21 0.03 -4.53 11.60
CA TYR A 21 -0.04 -6.00 11.64
C TYR A 21 -1.42 -6.52 12.07
N GLU A 22 -2.17 -5.78 12.88
CA GLU A 22 -3.58 -6.10 13.18
C GLU A 22 -4.42 -6.04 11.89
N VAL A 23 -4.26 -5.00 11.08
CA VAL A 23 -4.93 -4.90 9.78
C VAL A 23 -4.46 -5.99 8.80
N ILE A 24 -3.16 -6.30 8.76
CA ILE A 24 -2.60 -7.40 7.94
C ILE A 24 -3.23 -8.74 8.34
N ARG A 25 -3.36 -9.01 9.65
CA ARG A 25 -4.04 -10.21 10.15
C ARG A 25 -5.46 -10.31 9.62
N ASP A 26 -6.23 -9.23 9.73
CA ASP A 26 -7.62 -9.20 9.27
C ASP A 26 -7.71 -9.41 7.75
N CYS A 27 -6.80 -8.81 6.97
CA CYS A 27 -6.68 -9.07 5.53
C CYS A 27 -6.35 -10.54 5.24
N ASN A 28 -5.45 -11.17 6.01
CA ASN A 28 -5.09 -12.58 5.81
C ASN A 28 -6.30 -13.49 6.02
N ILE A 29 -7.12 -13.23 7.05
CA ILE A 29 -8.36 -13.99 7.30
C ILE A 29 -9.31 -13.84 6.12
N VAL A 30 -9.54 -12.62 5.64
CA VAL A 30 -10.43 -12.37 4.49
C VAL A 30 -9.91 -13.06 3.23
N ILE A 31 -8.62 -12.99 2.96
CA ILE A 31 -8.01 -13.62 1.79
C ILE A 31 -8.15 -15.15 1.86
N GLU A 32 -7.85 -15.75 3.00
CA GLU A 32 -7.95 -17.20 3.19
C GLU A 32 -9.38 -17.70 2.97
N GLU A 33 -10.38 -16.98 3.50
CA GLU A 33 -11.78 -17.35 3.39
C GLU A 33 -12.37 -17.15 1.98
N LEU A 34 -11.84 -16.20 1.20
CA LEU A 34 -12.43 -15.80 -0.07
C LEU A 34 -11.66 -16.27 -1.31
N LYS A 35 -10.42 -16.71 -1.19
CA LYS A 35 -9.57 -17.07 -2.35
C LYS A 35 -10.17 -18.14 -3.26
N GLU A 36 -11.00 -19.02 -2.71
CA GLU A 36 -11.68 -20.10 -3.45
C GLU A 36 -13.14 -19.74 -3.82
N ARG A 37 -13.62 -18.55 -3.46
CA ARG A 37 -15.00 -18.15 -3.70
C ARG A 37 -15.12 -17.32 -4.98
N ASP A 38 -15.67 -17.92 -6.03
CA ASP A 38 -15.87 -17.28 -7.34
C ASP A 38 -17.23 -16.53 -7.40
N THR A 39 -17.41 -15.55 -6.52
CA THR A 39 -18.58 -14.65 -6.55
C THR A 39 -18.11 -13.21 -6.78
N ASP A 40 -18.91 -12.39 -7.46
CA ASP A 40 -18.57 -10.98 -7.70
C ASP A 40 -18.32 -10.21 -6.39
N PHE A 41 -19.12 -10.46 -5.38
CA PHE A 41 -18.95 -9.86 -4.05
C PHE A 41 -17.66 -10.34 -3.38
N GLY A 42 -17.38 -11.64 -3.44
CA GLY A 42 -16.12 -12.23 -2.93
C GLY A 42 -14.90 -11.63 -3.60
N LYS A 43 -14.91 -11.50 -4.93
CA LYS A 43 -13.82 -10.87 -5.70
C LYS A 43 -13.59 -9.40 -5.30
N LYS A 44 -14.65 -8.63 -5.07
CA LYS A 44 -14.54 -7.23 -4.61
C LYS A 44 -13.86 -7.14 -3.24
N LEU A 45 -14.28 -7.98 -2.30
CA LEU A 45 -13.68 -8.02 -0.96
C LEU A 45 -12.23 -8.53 -1.01
N LEU A 46 -11.95 -9.54 -1.82
CA LEU A 46 -10.62 -10.09 -2.01
C LEU A 46 -9.66 -9.04 -2.60
N ALA A 47 -10.08 -8.32 -3.63
CA ALA A 47 -9.30 -7.22 -4.21
C ALA A 47 -9.02 -6.12 -3.18
N THR A 48 -10.02 -5.76 -2.39
CA THR A 48 -9.89 -4.79 -1.30
C THR A 48 -8.89 -5.25 -0.25
N ALA A 49 -8.97 -6.50 0.18
CA ALA A 49 -8.06 -7.08 1.18
C ALA A 49 -6.61 -7.13 0.67
N TYR A 50 -6.39 -7.54 -0.58
CA TYR A 50 -5.05 -7.48 -1.19
C TYR A 50 -4.50 -6.07 -1.28
N THR A 51 -5.33 -5.08 -1.66
CA THR A 51 -4.90 -3.68 -1.71
C THR A 51 -4.50 -3.18 -0.33
N ILE A 52 -5.35 -3.37 0.67
CA ILE A 52 -5.09 -2.93 2.05
C ILE A 52 -3.82 -3.59 2.58
N ARG A 53 -3.66 -4.90 2.40
CA ARG A 53 -2.45 -5.61 2.84
C ARG A 53 -1.21 -5.07 2.16
N GLY A 54 -1.26 -4.84 0.85
CA GLY A 54 -0.16 -4.21 0.09
C GLY A 54 0.18 -2.82 0.60
N VAL A 55 -0.81 -1.98 0.90
CA VAL A 55 -0.62 -0.63 1.47
C VAL A 55 -0.02 -0.69 2.87
N CYS A 56 -0.43 -1.65 3.71
CA CYS A 56 0.15 -1.85 5.03
C CYS A 56 1.64 -2.21 4.93
N TYR A 57 2.00 -3.16 4.08
CA TYR A 57 3.41 -3.53 3.87
C TYR A 57 4.23 -2.42 3.21
N TYR A 58 3.66 -1.66 2.27
CA TYR A 58 4.29 -0.46 1.75
C TYR A 58 4.58 0.56 2.85
N THR A 59 3.64 0.76 3.76
CA THR A 59 3.79 1.67 4.90
C THR A 59 4.84 1.17 5.89
N LEU A 60 4.84 -0.13 6.20
CA LEU A 60 5.86 -0.76 7.02
C LEU A 60 7.26 -0.61 6.40
N MET A 61 7.40 -0.92 5.13
CA MET A 61 8.66 -0.78 4.40
C MET A 61 9.21 0.66 4.47
N ARG A 62 8.36 1.65 4.20
CA ARG A 62 8.78 3.05 4.22
C ARG A 62 9.18 3.59 5.60
N ASN A 63 8.51 3.12 6.64
CA ASN A 63 8.65 3.73 7.97
C ASN A 63 9.61 2.98 8.89
N TYR A 64 9.90 1.70 8.59
CA TYR A 64 10.66 0.82 9.49
C TYR A 64 11.84 0.10 8.84
N CYS A 65 12.07 0.34 7.55
CA CYS A 65 13.25 -0.14 6.84
C CYS A 65 14.13 1.03 6.41
N GLU A 66 15.36 0.72 6.06
CA GLU A 66 16.27 1.67 5.44
C GLU A 66 15.79 2.07 4.03
N PRO A 67 16.26 3.21 3.48
CA PRO A 67 15.99 3.55 2.08
C PRO A 67 16.40 2.42 1.14
N TYR A 68 15.55 2.10 0.15
CA TYR A 68 15.79 0.99 -0.76
C TYR A 68 17.05 1.24 -1.61
N ASP A 69 18.00 0.31 -1.55
CA ASP A 69 19.15 0.25 -2.45
C ASP A 69 19.03 -1.01 -3.31
N LYS A 70 18.81 -0.83 -4.61
CA LYS A 70 18.62 -1.91 -5.59
C LYS A 70 19.74 -2.94 -5.61
N ASN A 71 20.97 -2.52 -5.28
CA ASN A 71 22.15 -3.38 -5.30
C ASN A 71 22.35 -4.19 -4.02
N ASN A 72 21.68 -3.81 -2.92
CA ASN A 72 21.89 -4.39 -1.60
C ASN A 72 20.59 -4.80 -0.90
N ALA A 73 19.42 -4.58 -1.49
CA ALA A 73 18.11 -4.82 -0.87
C ALA A 73 17.92 -6.27 -0.39
N ASP A 74 18.59 -7.23 -1.02
CA ASP A 74 18.61 -8.64 -0.63
C ASP A 74 19.37 -8.91 0.69
N LYS A 75 20.22 -7.97 1.12
CA LYS A 75 21.00 -8.04 2.37
C LYS A 75 20.48 -7.11 3.44
N MET A 76 19.62 -6.14 3.06
CA MET A 76 19.04 -5.16 3.97
C MET A 76 17.85 -5.79 4.71
N LEU A 77 17.64 -5.35 5.96
CA LEU A 77 16.53 -5.86 6.76
C LEU A 77 15.19 -5.28 6.30
N GLY A 78 14.27 -6.16 5.94
CA GLY A 78 12.88 -5.87 5.69
C GLY A 78 12.02 -5.95 6.94
N VAL A 79 10.77 -6.37 6.78
CA VAL A 79 9.82 -6.62 7.88
C VAL A 79 9.33 -8.07 7.85
N PRO A 80 8.78 -8.60 8.96
CA PRO A 80 8.18 -9.93 8.94
C PRO A 80 7.04 -10.03 7.93
N ILE A 81 7.09 -11.03 7.03
CA ILE A 81 6.03 -11.29 6.05
C ILE A 81 5.10 -12.36 6.62
N VAL A 82 3.87 -11.96 6.96
CA VAL A 82 2.83 -12.84 7.51
C VAL A 82 1.74 -13.04 6.46
N LYS A 83 1.63 -14.23 5.89
CA LYS A 83 0.69 -14.55 4.81
C LYS A 83 -0.60 -15.18 5.31
N VAL A 84 -0.56 -15.84 6.44
CA VAL A 84 -1.69 -16.53 7.07
C VAL A 84 -1.82 -16.11 8.53
N PHE A 85 -3.04 -16.25 9.06
CA PHE A 85 -3.26 -16.02 10.50
C PHE A 85 -2.79 -17.25 11.28
N ASP A 86 -1.75 -17.06 12.10
CA ASP A 86 -1.21 -18.07 13.00
C ASP A 86 -0.95 -17.41 14.36
N MET A 87 -1.62 -17.92 15.41
CA MET A 87 -1.48 -17.38 16.77
C MET A 87 -0.19 -17.81 17.47
N GLU A 88 0.41 -18.91 17.03
CA GLU A 88 1.63 -19.48 17.63
C GLU A 88 2.89 -19.11 16.84
N GLY A 89 2.69 -18.56 15.62
CA GLY A 89 3.77 -18.21 14.74
C GLY A 89 4.67 -17.09 15.24
N THR A 90 5.95 -17.27 15.11
CA THR A 90 6.99 -16.26 15.41
C THR A 90 7.68 -15.87 14.09
N PRO A 91 7.07 -15.02 13.25
CA PRO A 91 7.62 -14.69 11.95
C PRO A 91 8.94 -13.91 12.08
N GLU A 92 9.96 -14.39 11.39
CA GLU A 92 11.25 -13.70 11.29
C GLU A 92 11.17 -12.53 10.30
N ARG A 93 12.09 -11.58 10.41
CA ARG A 93 12.22 -10.49 9.42
C ARG A 93 12.70 -11.07 8.10
N SER A 94 12.04 -10.68 7.03
CA SER A 94 12.51 -10.89 5.66
C SER A 94 13.63 -9.91 5.31
N ASN A 95 14.22 -10.04 4.15
CA ASN A 95 15.03 -8.96 3.59
C ASN A 95 14.14 -7.88 2.94
N LEU A 96 14.75 -6.74 2.64
CA LEU A 96 14.02 -5.58 2.10
C LEU A 96 13.50 -5.84 0.67
N LYS A 97 14.24 -6.62 -0.13
CA LYS A 97 13.79 -7.02 -1.46
C LYS A 97 12.54 -7.88 -1.39
N GLU A 98 12.52 -8.90 -0.54
CA GLU A 98 11.34 -9.76 -0.32
C GLU A 98 10.13 -8.96 0.16
N THR A 99 10.35 -7.98 1.07
CA THR A 99 9.29 -7.08 1.52
C THR A 99 8.70 -6.28 0.36
N ALA A 100 9.55 -5.70 -0.48
CA ALA A 100 9.15 -4.92 -1.65
C ALA A 100 8.41 -5.79 -2.69
N ASP A 101 8.95 -6.98 -2.99
CA ASP A 101 8.34 -7.95 -3.90
C ASP A 101 6.95 -8.36 -3.41
N PHE A 102 6.78 -8.55 -2.09
CA PHE A 102 5.49 -8.89 -1.50
C PHE A 102 4.47 -7.74 -1.59
N VAL A 103 4.90 -6.48 -1.46
CA VAL A 103 4.04 -5.32 -1.73
C VAL A 103 3.54 -5.34 -3.17
N VAL A 104 4.46 -5.52 -4.12
CA VAL A 104 4.15 -5.56 -5.56
C VAL A 104 3.21 -6.72 -5.88
N GLU A 105 3.46 -7.91 -5.33
CA GLU A 105 2.61 -9.09 -5.50
C GLU A 105 1.17 -8.80 -5.07
N ASN A 106 0.96 -8.28 -3.86
CA ASN A 106 -0.37 -7.97 -3.35
C ASN A 106 -1.12 -6.96 -4.22
N LEU A 107 -0.45 -5.87 -4.62
CA LEU A 107 -1.08 -4.86 -5.47
C LEU A 107 -1.40 -5.39 -6.87
N LYS A 108 -0.56 -6.24 -7.45
CA LYS A 108 -0.84 -6.94 -8.72
C LYS A 108 -2.01 -7.90 -8.61
N GLN A 109 -2.11 -8.66 -7.52
CA GLN A 109 -3.27 -9.54 -7.25
C GLN A 109 -4.57 -8.72 -7.17
N ALA A 110 -4.55 -7.60 -6.45
CA ALA A 110 -5.70 -6.71 -6.39
C ALA A 110 -6.09 -6.16 -7.78
N ILE A 111 -5.11 -5.75 -8.59
CA ILE A 111 -5.35 -5.23 -9.95
C ILE A 111 -5.92 -6.32 -10.87
N SER A 112 -5.44 -7.55 -10.77
CA SER A 112 -5.94 -8.67 -11.61
C SER A 112 -7.42 -8.98 -11.38
N LEU A 113 -7.93 -8.74 -10.18
CA LEU A 113 -9.35 -8.90 -9.85
C LEU A 113 -10.23 -7.76 -10.41
N ASN A 114 -9.62 -6.69 -10.90
CA ASN A 114 -10.25 -5.56 -11.60
C ASN A 114 -11.51 -4.99 -10.92
N GLN A 115 -11.45 -4.84 -9.60
CA GLN A 115 -12.54 -4.25 -8.83
C GLN A 115 -12.62 -2.73 -9.09
N THR A 116 -13.71 -2.28 -9.72
CA THR A 116 -13.92 -0.87 -10.14
C THR A 116 -14.95 -0.12 -9.31
N ASP A 117 -15.62 -0.78 -8.38
CA ASP A 117 -16.66 -0.19 -7.55
C ASP A 117 -16.05 0.77 -6.51
N GLN A 118 -16.23 2.06 -6.73
CA GLN A 118 -15.68 3.13 -5.88
C GLN A 118 -16.37 3.23 -4.50
N HIS A 119 -17.45 2.49 -4.26
CA HIS A 119 -18.02 2.32 -2.93
C HIS A 119 -17.00 1.71 -1.96
N TYR A 120 -16.16 0.81 -2.49
CA TYR A 120 -14.99 0.29 -1.80
C TYR A 120 -13.82 1.24 -2.02
N ARG A 121 -13.39 1.96 -0.99
CA ARG A 121 -12.30 2.94 -1.08
C ARG A 121 -11.03 2.42 -1.77
N PHE A 122 -10.77 1.11 -1.67
CA PHE A 122 -9.60 0.45 -2.26
C PHE A 122 -10.01 -0.32 -3.51
N TYR A 123 -10.21 0.39 -4.61
CA TYR A 123 -10.51 -0.14 -5.94
C TYR A 123 -9.27 -0.15 -6.84
N VAL A 124 -9.39 -0.67 -8.05
CA VAL A 124 -8.27 -0.96 -8.96
C VAL A 124 -7.34 0.23 -9.22
N ASP A 125 -7.89 1.45 -9.38
CA ASP A 125 -7.04 2.62 -9.66
C ASP A 125 -6.24 3.05 -8.42
N VAL A 126 -6.75 2.82 -7.22
CA VAL A 126 -6.01 3.01 -5.96
C VAL A 126 -4.86 2.01 -5.87
N SER A 127 -5.12 0.74 -6.21
CA SER A 127 -4.08 -0.30 -6.25
C SER A 127 -2.97 0.06 -7.24
N LYS A 128 -3.32 0.58 -8.44
CA LYS A 128 -2.35 1.07 -9.43
C LYS A 128 -1.55 2.27 -8.92
N ALA A 129 -2.19 3.22 -8.25
CA ALA A 129 -1.50 4.37 -7.68
C ALA A 129 -0.47 3.96 -6.62
N TYR A 130 -0.82 3.02 -5.75
CA TYR A 130 0.14 2.48 -4.77
C TYR A 130 1.23 1.62 -5.44
N LEU A 131 0.91 0.89 -6.50
CA LEU A 131 1.90 0.14 -7.27
C LEU A 131 2.92 1.08 -7.92
N ALA A 132 2.47 2.17 -8.55
CA ALA A 132 3.36 3.20 -9.10
C ALA A 132 4.28 3.80 -8.04
N ARG A 133 3.73 4.13 -6.85
CA ARG A 133 4.53 4.62 -5.72
C ARG A 133 5.52 3.58 -5.21
N THR A 134 5.15 2.31 -5.21
CA THR A 134 6.04 1.22 -4.81
C THR A 134 7.19 1.08 -5.81
N TYR A 135 6.90 1.07 -7.10
CA TYR A 135 7.93 1.04 -8.14
C TYR A 135 8.88 2.24 -8.05
N PHE A 136 8.35 3.44 -7.79
CA PHE A 136 9.18 4.62 -7.55
C PHE A 136 10.10 4.43 -6.34
N TRP A 137 9.58 3.90 -5.24
CA TRP A 137 10.35 3.65 -4.02
C TRP A 137 11.48 2.64 -4.23
N VAL A 138 11.24 1.60 -5.03
CA VAL A 138 12.22 0.55 -5.32
C VAL A 138 13.07 0.86 -6.57
N GLN A 139 13.04 2.09 -7.08
CA GLN A 139 13.85 2.58 -8.20
C GLN A 139 13.58 1.88 -9.54
N GLU A 140 12.37 1.36 -9.73
CA GLU A 140 11.88 0.83 -11.02
C GLU A 140 11.18 1.95 -11.81
N TRP A 141 11.97 2.89 -12.35
CA TRP A 141 11.52 4.17 -12.88
C TRP A 141 10.56 4.06 -14.05
N GLU A 142 10.84 3.17 -15.02
CA GLU A 142 9.98 2.95 -16.18
C GLU A 142 8.62 2.36 -15.78
N LEU A 143 8.62 1.39 -14.85
CA LEU A 143 7.39 0.80 -14.32
C LEU A 143 6.59 1.82 -13.50
N ALA A 144 7.28 2.65 -12.72
CA ALA A 144 6.65 3.72 -11.96
C ALA A 144 5.96 4.72 -12.91
N ALA A 145 6.66 5.18 -13.95
CA ALA A 145 6.16 6.15 -14.90
C ALA A 145 4.98 5.59 -15.71
N SER A 146 5.09 4.37 -16.24
CA SER A 146 4.03 3.74 -17.03
C SER A 146 2.76 3.48 -16.20
N THR A 147 2.92 2.94 -14.98
CA THR A 147 1.79 2.68 -14.09
C THR A 147 1.13 3.98 -13.60
N ALA A 148 1.93 5.01 -13.29
CA ALA A 148 1.40 6.32 -12.91
C ALA A 148 0.62 6.97 -14.05
N LYS A 149 1.09 6.82 -15.30
CA LYS A 149 0.40 7.35 -16.47
C LYS A 149 -1.00 6.77 -16.62
N GLU A 150 -1.20 5.46 -16.42
CA GLU A 150 -2.53 4.84 -16.47
C GLU A 150 -3.53 5.48 -15.48
N VAL A 151 -3.04 5.91 -14.32
CA VAL A 151 -3.87 6.59 -13.33
C VAL A 151 -4.12 8.03 -13.73
N LEU A 152 -3.09 8.75 -14.20
CA LEU A 152 -3.19 10.15 -14.62
C LEU A 152 -4.11 10.34 -15.82
N ASP A 153 -4.19 9.38 -16.74
CA ASP A 153 -5.09 9.42 -17.88
C ASP A 153 -6.58 9.45 -17.45
N LYS A 154 -6.91 8.91 -16.26
CA LYS A 154 -8.26 8.95 -15.68
C LYS A 154 -8.46 10.10 -14.70
N TYR A 155 -7.41 10.47 -13.97
CA TYR A 155 -7.41 11.45 -12.89
C TYR A 155 -6.37 12.54 -13.18
N PRO A 156 -6.64 13.43 -14.13
CA PRO A 156 -5.69 14.47 -14.52
C PRO A 156 -5.37 15.39 -13.34
N LEU A 157 -4.11 15.79 -13.25
CA LEU A 157 -3.67 16.75 -12.24
C LEU A 157 -4.33 18.11 -12.48
N ILE A 158 -4.84 18.70 -11.42
CA ILE A 158 -5.29 20.09 -11.41
C ILE A 158 -4.19 20.99 -10.84
N SER A 159 -4.10 22.20 -11.35
CA SER A 159 -3.08 23.17 -10.95
C SER A 159 -3.65 24.61 -10.94
N GLY A 160 -2.85 25.58 -10.48
CA GLY A 160 -3.23 26.99 -10.48
C GLY A 160 -4.40 27.29 -9.53
N GLU A 161 -5.32 28.18 -9.96
CA GLU A 161 -6.46 28.60 -9.15
C GLU A 161 -7.42 27.45 -8.83
N ALA A 162 -7.64 26.52 -9.76
CA ALA A 162 -8.46 25.34 -9.50
C ALA A 162 -7.92 24.47 -8.35
N TYR A 163 -6.59 24.38 -8.21
CA TYR A 163 -5.97 23.68 -7.09
C TYR A 163 -6.17 24.44 -5.77
N LYS A 164 -6.04 25.77 -5.79
CA LYS A 164 -6.28 26.60 -4.60
C LYS A 164 -7.74 26.51 -4.15
N GLU A 165 -8.69 26.63 -5.09
CA GLU A 165 -10.11 26.47 -4.82
C GLU A 165 -10.43 25.11 -4.22
N MET A 166 -9.81 24.07 -4.75
CA MET A 166 -9.93 22.70 -4.23
C MET A 166 -9.52 22.59 -2.75
N ILE A 167 -8.42 23.24 -2.36
CA ILE A 167 -7.94 23.20 -0.96
C ILE A 167 -8.84 24.04 -0.04
N GLN A 168 -9.38 25.13 -0.55
CA GLN A 168 -10.20 26.06 0.23
C GLN A 168 -11.64 25.60 0.43
N THR A 169 -12.16 24.79 -0.49
CA THR A 169 -13.50 24.24 -0.40
C THR A 169 -13.46 22.85 0.23
N GLU A 170 -14.46 22.55 1.09
CA GLU A 170 -14.66 21.17 1.54
C GLU A 170 -14.96 20.29 0.34
N VAL A 171 -14.00 19.52 0.06
CA VAL A 171 -13.74 18.86 -1.16
C VAL A 171 -14.76 17.78 -1.49
N LYS A 172 -15.64 18.03 -2.45
CA LYS A 172 -16.58 17.03 -2.95
C LYS A 172 -16.25 16.50 -4.37
N GLN A 173 -15.45 17.23 -5.15
CA GLN A 173 -15.11 16.83 -6.53
C GLN A 173 -13.64 17.09 -6.82
N LEU A 174 -12.89 16.04 -7.25
CA LEU A 174 -11.47 16.18 -7.36
C LEU A 174 -10.79 15.28 -8.32
N GLY A 175 -10.08 15.88 -9.25
CA GLY A 175 -9.16 15.20 -10.14
C GLY A 175 -7.99 14.52 -9.44
N ASN A 176 -7.49 15.08 -8.31
CA ASN A 176 -6.27 14.62 -7.67
C ASN A 176 -6.46 13.67 -6.48
N VAL A 177 -7.70 13.30 -6.14
CA VAL A 177 -7.98 12.45 -4.97
C VAL A 177 -8.61 11.13 -5.39
N LEU A 178 -7.88 10.04 -5.18
CA LEU A 178 -8.33 8.67 -5.41
C LEU A 178 -9.04 8.07 -4.20
N ILE A 179 -8.68 8.51 -2.99
CA ILE A 179 -9.23 8.01 -1.72
C ILE A 179 -9.67 9.21 -0.90
N ARG A 180 -10.88 9.15 -0.36
CA ARG A 180 -11.43 10.12 0.59
C ARG A 180 -11.53 9.54 1.99
#